data_85984e3308e18773e304d59defa961a2
#
_entry.id   85984e3308e18773e304d59defa961a2
#
_cell.length_a   1.000
_cell.length_b   1.000
_cell.length_c   1.000
_cell.angle_alpha   90.00
_cell.angle_beta   90.00
_cell.angle_gamma   90.00
#
_symmetry.space_group_name_H-M   'P 1'
#
loop_
_entity.id
_entity.type
_entity.pdbx_description
1 polymer ?
#
loop_
_entity_poly.entity_id
_entity_poly.type
_entity_poly.pdbx_seq_one_letter_code
_entity_poly.pdbx_strand_id
1 'polypeptide(L)'
;MSITRLLFILPLFILSYSCNSKQQNITKAKKVILESPLIVQNSNENLLLSQYDFFSGNLSDLRPNENILPYTLNTPLFSNYAYKKRFVYLPNGTQMTYSPDEVFSFENGTILIKNFYYPEDFRIKDGPKKIIETRLLIKEKDDWKALNYIWRDNQKDADLNYIGKKLNISWTHTDGIKKSTVYNVPNNNQCKNCH
;
A
#
# COMPACT_ATOMS: atom_id res chain seq x y z
N MET A 1 67.87 -13.70 74.58
CA MET A 1 67.74 -13.97 73.15
C MET A 1 66.37 -13.47 72.71
N SER A 2 66.32 -12.29 72.16
CA SER A 2 65.09 -11.58 71.77
C SER A 2 65.00 -11.56 70.28
N ILE A 3 64.01 -12.16 69.71
CA ILE A 3 63.79 -12.13 68.22
C ILE A 3 62.70 -11.08 67.94
N THR A 4 63.20 -9.98 67.47
CA THR A 4 62.33 -8.85 67.00
C THR A 4 61.65 -9.21 65.69
N ARG A 5 60.34 -9.36 65.67
CA ARG A 5 59.56 -9.53 64.43
C ARG A 5 59.31 -8.16 63.78
N LEU A 6 59.92 -7.98 62.63
CA LEU A 6 59.72 -6.83 61.78
C LEU A 6 58.44 -7.04 60.97
N LEU A 7 57.39 -6.26 61.27
CA LEU A 7 56.14 -6.20 60.49
C LEU A 7 56.34 -5.31 59.26
N PHE A 8 56.39 -5.93 58.10
CA PHE A 8 56.32 -5.20 56.82
C PHE A 8 54.87 -4.82 56.54
N ILE A 9 54.55 -3.54 56.63
CA ILE A 9 53.30 -2.97 56.19
C ILE A 9 53.43 -2.70 54.68
N LEU A 10 52.73 -3.50 53.88
CA LEU A 10 52.62 -3.34 52.43
C LEU A 10 51.54 -2.32 52.17
N PRO A 11 51.82 -1.19 51.49
CA PRO A 11 50.74 -0.26 51.14
C PRO A 11 49.92 -0.85 50.00
N LEU A 12 48.62 -1.03 50.25
CA LEU A 12 47.62 -1.47 49.32
C LEU A 12 47.33 -0.29 48.34
N PHE A 13 47.95 -0.31 47.15
CA PHE A 13 47.60 0.59 46.05
C PHE A 13 46.23 0.21 45.53
N ILE A 14 45.21 0.95 45.93
CA ILE A 14 43.90 0.88 45.30
C ILE A 14 43.96 1.60 43.95
N LEU A 15 44.18 0.86 42.88
CA LEU A 15 43.98 1.36 41.52
C LEU A 15 42.49 1.56 41.29
N SER A 16 42.04 2.79 41.47
CA SER A 16 40.71 3.22 40.99
C SER A 16 40.70 3.21 39.47
N TYR A 17 40.21 2.08 38.91
CA TYR A 17 39.83 2.05 37.51
C TYR A 17 38.63 2.99 37.31
N SER A 18 38.89 4.21 36.87
CA SER A 18 37.87 5.10 36.36
C SER A 18 37.37 4.49 35.05
N CYS A 19 36.26 3.80 35.14
CA CYS A 19 35.53 3.35 33.95
C CYS A 19 34.95 4.59 33.28
N ASN A 20 35.72 5.13 32.35
CA ASN A 20 35.25 6.20 31.47
C ASN A 20 34.26 5.56 30.48
N SER A 21 32.98 5.46 30.90
CA SER A 21 31.89 5.09 30.02
C SER A 21 31.81 6.17 28.97
N LYS A 22 32.40 5.89 27.80
CA LYS A 22 32.06 6.61 26.58
C LYS A 22 30.54 6.45 26.42
N GLN A 23 29.87 7.50 26.79
CA GLN A 23 28.46 7.71 26.48
C GLN A 23 28.37 7.67 24.96
N GLN A 24 28.11 6.49 24.42
CA GLN A 24 27.68 6.36 23.04
C GLN A 24 26.41 7.21 22.94
N ASN A 25 26.53 8.36 22.30
CA ASN A 25 25.39 9.08 21.78
C ASN A 25 24.68 8.12 20.82
N ILE A 26 23.76 7.36 21.38
CA ILE A 26 22.72 6.70 20.60
C ILE A 26 21.93 7.87 20.02
N THR A 27 22.33 8.28 18.83
CA THR A 27 21.52 9.12 17.97
C THR A 27 20.19 8.40 17.90
N LYS A 28 19.21 8.89 18.66
CA LYS A 28 17.83 8.47 18.53
C LYS A 28 17.52 8.55 17.06
N ALA A 29 17.50 7.40 16.40
CA ALA A 29 16.92 7.28 15.08
C ALA A 29 15.55 7.94 15.21
N LYS A 30 15.43 9.13 14.62
CA LYS A 30 14.16 9.84 14.52
C LYS A 30 13.27 8.85 13.81
N LYS A 31 12.40 8.17 14.57
CA LYS A 31 11.34 7.35 14.03
C LYS A 31 10.59 8.29 13.10
N VAL A 32 10.90 8.22 11.82
CA VAL A 32 10.07 8.85 10.79
C VAL A 32 8.76 8.12 10.95
N ILE A 33 7.84 8.74 11.68
CA ILE A 33 6.45 8.38 11.64
C ILE A 33 6.12 8.68 10.18
N LEU A 34 6.08 7.65 9.32
CA LEU A 34 5.41 7.76 8.04
C LEU A 34 3.99 8.16 8.42
N GLU A 35 3.68 9.44 8.25
CA GLU A 35 2.32 9.91 8.36
C GLU A 35 1.53 9.04 7.39
N SER A 36 0.51 8.38 7.89
CA SER A 36 -0.42 7.60 7.08
C SER A 36 -0.79 8.45 5.87
N PRO A 37 -0.87 7.87 4.65
CA PRO A 37 -1.27 8.61 3.47
C PRO A 37 -2.47 9.46 3.84
N LEU A 38 -2.36 10.78 3.62
CA LEU A 38 -3.30 11.77 4.09
C LEU A 38 -4.70 11.42 3.56
N ILE A 39 -5.48 10.74 4.38
CA ILE A 39 -6.93 10.69 4.19
C ILE A 39 -7.39 12.09 4.52
N VAL A 40 -7.50 12.91 3.48
CA VAL A 40 -7.93 14.30 3.61
C VAL A 40 -9.37 14.31 4.14
N GLN A 41 -9.51 14.60 5.41
CA GLN A 41 -10.81 14.67 6.09
C GLN A 41 -11.62 15.95 5.74
N ASN A 42 -11.31 16.63 4.64
CA ASN A 42 -12.12 17.79 4.23
C ASN A 42 -12.15 17.92 2.71
N SER A 43 -13.31 17.85 2.15
CA SER A 43 -13.84 18.36 0.86
C SER A 43 -12.94 18.40 -0.40
N ASN A 44 -11.67 18.13 -0.32
CA ASN A 44 -10.75 18.04 -1.44
C ASN A 44 -10.21 16.63 -1.53
N GLU A 45 -10.93 15.78 -2.26
CA GLU A 45 -10.43 14.45 -2.64
C GLU A 45 -9.13 14.60 -3.42
N ASN A 46 -8.20 13.67 -3.23
CA ASN A 46 -6.97 13.67 -3.99
C ASN A 46 -7.29 13.61 -5.49
N LEU A 47 -6.83 14.59 -6.24
CA LEU A 47 -7.08 14.65 -7.69
C LEU A 47 -6.25 13.62 -8.45
N LEU A 48 -5.12 13.19 -7.89
CA LEU A 48 -4.19 12.23 -8.46
C LEU A 48 -4.08 10.99 -7.57
N LEU A 49 -3.97 9.82 -8.21
CA LEU A 49 -3.80 8.56 -7.49
C LEU A 49 -2.48 8.51 -6.72
N SER A 50 -1.42 9.10 -7.27
CA SER A 50 -0.10 9.19 -6.62
C SER A 50 -0.12 9.88 -5.25
N GLN A 51 -1.09 10.75 -4.98
CA GLN A 51 -1.21 11.47 -3.73
C GLN A 51 -1.57 10.58 -2.52
N TYR A 52 -2.00 9.33 -2.77
CA TYR A 52 -2.25 8.35 -1.70
C TYR A 52 -1.02 7.59 -1.24
N ASP A 53 0.06 7.65 -2.01
CA ASP A 53 1.30 6.92 -1.72
C ASP A 53 1.10 5.40 -1.50
N PHE A 54 0.19 4.78 -2.27
CA PHE A 54 -0.08 3.35 -2.15
C PHE A 54 1.07 2.48 -2.67
N PHE A 55 1.82 2.96 -3.65
CA PHE A 55 2.79 2.16 -4.37
C PHE A 55 4.16 2.84 -4.44
N SER A 56 5.21 2.05 -4.26
CA SER A 56 6.61 2.48 -4.35
C SER A 56 7.16 2.38 -5.77
N GLY A 57 8.13 3.23 -6.11
CA GLY A 57 8.75 3.26 -7.44
C GLY A 57 7.82 3.85 -8.50
N ASN A 58 7.77 3.23 -9.69
CA ASN A 58 6.80 3.65 -10.71
C ASN A 58 5.40 3.21 -10.29
N LEU A 59 4.45 4.14 -10.31
CA LEU A 59 3.07 3.87 -9.89
C LEU A 59 2.45 2.68 -10.66
N SER A 60 2.76 2.53 -11.95
CA SER A 60 2.28 1.45 -12.82
C SER A 60 2.82 0.06 -12.47
N ASP A 61 3.89 -0.05 -11.71
CA ASP A 61 4.40 -1.34 -11.24
C ASP A 61 3.46 -1.97 -10.21
N LEU A 62 2.63 -1.13 -9.57
CA LEU A 62 1.71 -1.53 -8.50
C LEU A 62 2.44 -2.33 -7.41
N ARG A 63 3.65 -1.86 -7.03
CA ARG A 63 4.43 -2.42 -5.93
C ARG A 63 3.95 -1.79 -4.62
N PRO A 64 3.27 -2.56 -3.75
CA PRO A 64 2.65 -1.99 -2.57
C PRO A 64 3.68 -1.48 -1.56
N ASN A 65 3.37 -0.38 -0.89
CA ASN A 65 4.05 0.08 0.31
C ASN A 65 3.69 -0.80 1.52
N GLU A 66 4.39 -0.64 2.65
CA GLU A 66 4.32 -1.56 3.82
C GLU A 66 2.90 -1.80 4.36
N ASN A 67 2.04 -0.77 4.36
CA ASN A 67 0.67 -0.86 4.89
C ASN A 67 -0.37 -1.30 3.85
N ILE A 68 0.08 -1.78 2.68
CA ILE A 68 -0.78 -2.17 1.57
C ILE A 68 -0.67 -3.67 1.34
N LEU A 69 -1.72 -4.40 1.67
CA LEU A 69 -1.74 -5.86 1.57
C LEU A 69 -2.40 -6.31 0.27
N PRO A 70 -1.73 -7.13 -0.56
CA PRO A 70 -2.37 -7.71 -1.75
C PRO A 70 -3.36 -8.80 -1.34
N TYR A 71 -4.47 -8.91 -2.07
CA TYR A 71 -5.40 -10.02 -1.91
C TYR A 71 -6.02 -10.48 -3.24
N THR A 72 -6.52 -11.70 -3.25
CA THR A 72 -7.22 -12.31 -4.39
C THR A 72 -8.61 -12.77 -3.96
N LEU A 73 -9.51 -12.92 -4.93
CA LEU A 73 -10.83 -13.49 -4.71
C LEU A 73 -10.82 -14.96 -5.12
N ASN A 74 -11.53 -15.81 -4.37
CA ASN A 74 -11.75 -17.21 -4.74
C ASN A 74 -12.54 -17.33 -6.05
N THR A 75 -13.51 -16.43 -6.26
CA THR A 75 -14.34 -16.40 -7.47
C THR A 75 -14.31 -15.00 -8.09
N PRO A 76 -13.37 -14.71 -9.00
CA PRO A 76 -13.30 -13.41 -9.64
C PRO A 76 -14.38 -13.23 -10.70
N LEU A 77 -15.07 -12.08 -10.68
CA LEU A 77 -16.03 -11.72 -11.72
C LEU A 77 -15.31 -11.39 -13.03
N PHE A 78 -15.90 -11.83 -14.15
CA PHE A 78 -15.49 -11.44 -15.49
C PHE A 78 -15.69 -9.93 -15.70
N SER A 79 -14.78 -9.26 -16.39
CA SER A 79 -14.83 -7.83 -16.71
C SER A 79 -14.17 -7.58 -18.06
N ASN A 80 -14.83 -7.98 -19.14
CA ASN A 80 -14.37 -7.74 -20.52
C ASN A 80 -12.88 -8.04 -20.73
N TYR A 81 -12.40 -9.17 -20.21
CA TYR A 81 -10.99 -9.62 -20.25
C TYR A 81 -10.00 -8.75 -19.46
N ALA A 82 -10.45 -7.71 -18.76
CA ALA A 82 -9.56 -6.95 -17.88
C ALA A 82 -9.10 -7.81 -16.70
N TYR A 83 -7.79 -7.84 -16.49
CA TYR A 83 -7.17 -8.42 -15.31
C TYR A 83 -7.32 -7.46 -14.13
N LYS A 84 -7.23 -7.99 -12.92
CA LYS A 84 -7.43 -7.21 -11.71
C LYS A 84 -6.33 -7.49 -10.70
N LYS A 85 -5.75 -6.42 -10.13
CA LYS A 85 -4.87 -6.50 -8.99
C LYS A 85 -5.49 -5.72 -7.84
N ARG A 86 -5.59 -6.36 -6.67
CA ARG A 86 -6.33 -5.82 -5.53
C ARG A 86 -5.44 -5.71 -4.32
N PHE A 87 -5.70 -4.65 -3.55
CA PHE A 87 -5.00 -4.41 -2.30
C PHE A 87 -5.97 -3.85 -1.27
N VAL A 88 -5.60 -3.99 -0.01
CA VAL A 88 -6.24 -3.32 1.10
C VAL A 88 -5.21 -2.48 1.84
N TYR A 89 -5.53 -1.22 2.06
CA TYR A 89 -4.83 -0.35 2.99
C TYR A 89 -5.55 -0.40 4.33
N LEU A 90 -4.79 -0.64 5.39
CA LEU A 90 -5.29 -0.56 6.77
C LEU A 90 -4.61 0.62 7.46
N PRO A 91 -5.38 1.52 8.11
CA PRO A 91 -4.78 2.56 8.95
C PRO A 91 -3.86 1.98 10.01
N ASN A 92 -2.82 2.72 10.39
CA ASN A 92 -1.84 2.25 11.37
C ASN A 92 -2.50 1.83 12.70
N GLY A 93 -2.13 0.63 13.17
CA GLY A 93 -2.65 0.08 14.42
C GLY A 93 -4.05 -0.51 14.33
N THR A 94 -4.64 -0.59 13.12
CA THR A 94 -5.94 -1.23 12.90
C THR A 94 -5.79 -2.62 12.28
N GLN A 95 -6.86 -3.41 12.35
CA GLN A 95 -6.94 -4.74 11.76
C GLN A 95 -8.34 -5.02 11.23
N MET A 96 -8.44 -5.97 10.32
CA MET A 96 -9.73 -6.51 9.90
C MET A 96 -10.21 -7.52 10.95
N THR A 97 -11.51 -7.51 11.24
CA THR A 97 -12.11 -8.53 12.10
C THR A 97 -12.77 -9.60 11.24
N TYR A 98 -12.35 -10.84 11.43
CA TYR A 98 -12.93 -11.99 10.78
C TYR A 98 -14.24 -12.40 11.47
N SER A 99 -15.24 -12.75 10.68
CA SER A 99 -16.44 -13.45 11.11
C SER A 99 -16.67 -14.67 10.20
N PRO A 100 -17.04 -15.84 10.72
CA PRO A 100 -17.25 -17.03 9.88
C PRO A 100 -18.47 -16.91 8.94
N ASP A 101 -19.47 -16.15 9.33
CA ASP A 101 -20.76 -16.06 8.63
C ASP A 101 -21.03 -14.67 8.00
N GLU A 102 -20.10 -13.73 8.18
CA GLU A 102 -20.26 -12.34 7.77
C GLU A 102 -19.05 -11.89 6.93
N VAL A 103 -19.20 -10.78 6.23
CA VAL A 103 -18.07 -10.10 5.60
C VAL A 103 -17.11 -9.54 6.66
N PHE A 104 -15.85 -9.41 6.33
CA PHE A 104 -14.88 -8.78 7.25
C PHE A 104 -15.35 -7.39 7.69
N SER A 105 -15.24 -7.11 8.97
CA SER A 105 -15.40 -5.78 9.51
C SER A 105 -14.12 -4.97 9.35
N PHE A 106 -14.25 -3.70 8.96
CA PHE A 106 -13.14 -2.80 8.67
C PHE A 106 -13.29 -1.50 9.46
N GLU A 107 -12.18 -1.03 9.99
CA GLU A 107 -12.11 0.28 10.66
C GLU A 107 -12.21 1.43 9.66
N ASN A 108 -12.67 2.60 10.15
CA ASN A 108 -12.74 3.82 9.36
C ASN A 108 -11.36 4.18 8.80
N GLY A 109 -11.34 4.65 7.55
CA GLY A 109 -10.11 4.95 6.84
C GLY A 109 -9.48 3.76 6.13
N THR A 110 -10.00 2.54 6.29
CA THR A 110 -9.61 1.40 5.44
C THR A 110 -9.94 1.70 3.98
N ILE A 111 -9.04 1.35 3.06
CA ILE A 111 -9.24 1.55 1.63
C ILE A 111 -9.06 0.23 0.89
N LEU A 112 -10.10 -0.18 0.17
CA LEU A 112 -9.98 -1.28 -0.80
C LEU A 112 -9.58 -0.69 -2.15
N ILE A 113 -8.50 -1.21 -2.74
CA ILE A 113 -7.90 -0.72 -3.96
C ILE A 113 -8.03 -1.78 -5.03
N LYS A 114 -8.64 -1.45 -6.17
CA LYS A 114 -8.87 -2.39 -7.27
C LYS A 114 -8.38 -1.79 -8.58
N ASN A 115 -7.28 -2.31 -9.09
CA ASN A 115 -6.68 -1.90 -10.35
C ASN A 115 -7.16 -2.81 -11.48
N PHE A 116 -7.59 -2.24 -12.61
CA PHE A 116 -7.95 -2.96 -13.82
C PHE A 116 -6.91 -2.70 -14.90
N TYR A 117 -6.43 -3.75 -15.52
CA TYR A 117 -5.39 -3.65 -16.53
C TYR A 117 -5.53 -4.73 -17.62
N TYR A 118 -4.92 -4.47 -18.77
CA TYR A 118 -4.77 -5.41 -19.84
C TYR A 118 -3.28 -5.67 -20.08
N PRO A 119 -2.81 -6.94 -20.03
CA PRO A 119 -1.54 -7.30 -20.65
C PRO A 119 -1.58 -6.92 -22.13
N GLU A 120 -0.49 -6.43 -22.70
CA GLU A 120 -0.40 -6.16 -24.14
C GLU A 120 -0.49 -7.45 -24.96
N ASP A 121 0.06 -8.53 -24.40
CA ASP A 121 0.00 -9.88 -24.95
C ASP A 121 -0.30 -10.90 -23.82
N PHE A 122 -1.45 -11.57 -23.92
CA PHE A 122 -1.91 -12.54 -22.92
C PHE A 122 -1.10 -13.83 -22.87
N ARG A 123 -0.22 -14.05 -23.84
CA ARG A 123 0.69 -15.21 -23.89
C ARG A 123 1.95 -14.98 -23.06
N ILE A 124 2.28 -13.72 -22.76
CA ILE A 124 3.49 -13.31 -22.02
C ILE A 124 3.15 -13.12 -20.57
N LYS A 125 3.51 -14.08 -19.72
CA LYS A 125 3.38 -13.94 -18.27
C LYS A 125 4.25 -12.78 -17.78
N ASP A 126 3.69 -11.89 -16.97
CA ASP A 126 4.36 -10.73 -16.40
C ASP A 126 4.94 -9.73 -17.45
N GLY A 127 4.41 -9.79 -18.68
CA GLY A 127 4.75 -8.87 -19.75
C GLY A 127 4.22 -7.45 -19.53
N PRO A 128 4.48 -6.55 -20.51
CA PRO A 128 3.96 -5.19 -20.49
C PRO A 128 2.45 -5.18 -20.36
N LYS A 129 1.94 -4.22 -19.58
CA LYS A 129 0.50 -4.05 -19.33
C LYS A 129 0.10 -2.59 -19.37
N LYS A 130 -1.14 -2.32 -19.75
CA LYS A 130 -1.77 -1.00 -19.66
C LYS A 130 -2.80 -1.02 -18.54
N ILE A 131 -2.60 -0.21 -17.50
CA ILE A 131 -3.59 -0.01 -16.45
C ILE A 131 -4.62 0.98 -16.96
N ILE A 132 -5.89 0.67 -16.74
CA ILE A 132 -7.02 1.42 -17.28
C ILE A 132 -7.63 2.32 -16.22
N GLU A 133 -7.96 1.72 -15.08
CA GLU A 133 -8.57 2.43 -13.96
C GLU A 133 -8.14 1.82 -12.61
N THR A 134 -8.18 2.65 -11.59
CA THR A 134 -8.08 2.24 -10.19
C THR A 134 -9.32 2.72 -9.45
N ARG A 135 -10.07 1.79 -8.87
CA ARG A 135 -11.20 2.09 -7.99
C ARG A 135 -10.79 1.97 -6.55
N LEU A 136 -11.22 2.95 -5.76
CA LEU A 136 -11.06 2.97 -4.33
C LEU A 136 -12.43 2.85 -3.67
N LEU A 137 -12.52 2.05 -2.62
CA LEU A 137 -13.60 2.08 -1.65
C LEU A 137 -13.00 2.47 -0.32
N ILE A 138 -13.37 3.65 0.19
CA ILE A 138 -12.88 4.21 1.44
C ILE A 138 -13.94 4.03 2.51
N LYS A 139 -13.61 3.36 3.61
CA LYS A 139 -14.54 3.15 4.74
C LYS A 139 -14.71 4.47 5.48
N GLU A 140 -15.93 4.98 5.50
CA GLU A 140 -16.34 6.19 6.22
C GLU A 140 -17.54 5.86 7.11
N LYS A 141 -17.35 5.83 8.44
CA LYS A 141 -18.41 5.46 9.39
C LYS A 141 -19.07 4.12 9.01
N ASP A 142 -20.37 4.15 8.69
CA ASP A 142 -21.15 2.96 8.37
C ASP A 142 -21.21 2.65 6.87
N ASP A 143 -20.57 3.46 6.01
CA ASP A 143 -20.66 3.38 4.55
C ASP A 143 -19.29 3.31 3.87
N TRP A 144 -19.32 3.13 2.56
CA TRP A 144 -18.15 3.11 1.70
C TRP A 144 -18.23 4.20 0.63
N LYS A 145 -17.26 5.10 0.63
CA LYS A 145 -17.11 6.11 -0.42
C LYS A 145 -16.37 5.52 -1.60
N ALA A 146 -17.00 5.52 -2.77
CA ALA A 146 -16.39 5.07 -4.00
C ALA A 146 -15.71 6.22 -4.76
N LEU A 147 -14.45 6.04 -5.15
CA LEU A 147 -13.70 6.96 -6.02
C LEU A 147 -13.13 6.16 -7.19
N ASN A 148 -13.08 6.77 -8.36
CA ASN A 148 -12.55 6.15 -9.56
C ASN A 148 -11.47 7.02 -10.20
N TYR A 149 -10.32 6.44 -10.52
CA TYR A 149 -9.17 7.09 -11.13
C TYR A 149 -8.93 6.48 -12.50
N ILE A 150 -8.89 7.31 -13.54
CA ILE A 150 -8.57 6.88 -14.92
C ILE A 150 -7.10 7.14 -15.19
N TRP A 151 -6.39 6.09 -15.57
CA TRP A 151 -4.96 6.18 -15.88
C TRP A 151 -4.69 6.97 -17.14
N ARG A 152 -3.66 7.83 -17.05
CA ARG A 152 -3.13 8.56 -18.19
C ARG A 152 -2.46 7.61 -19.17
N ASP A 153 -2.43 7.96 -20.45
CA ASP A 153 -1.81 7.10 -21.48
C ASP A 153 -0.30 6.87 -21.23
N ASN A 154 0.39 7.83 -20.62
CA ASN A 154 1.79 7.69 -20.26
C ASN A 154 2.05 6.76 -19.05
N GLN A 155 1.01 6.25 -18.43
CA GLN A 155 1.05 5.32 -17.28
C GLN A 155 1.83 5.85 -16.06
N LYS A 156 2.01 7.17 -15.94
CA LYS A 156 2.72 7.78 -14.81
C LYS A 156 1.81 8.11 -13.62
N ASP A 157 0.52 8.37 -13.90
CA ASP A 157 -0.47 8.68 -12.88
C ASP A 157 -1.89 8.42 -13.38
N ALA A 158 -2.88 8.57 -12.49
CA ALA A 158 -4.29 8.46 -12.79
C ALA A 158 -5.05 9.66 -12.19
N ASP A 159 -5.99 10.19 -12.96
CA ASP A 159 -6.81 11.34 -12.60
C ASP A 159 -8.15 10.89 -12.02
N LEU A 160 -8.61 11.57 -10.95
CA LEU A 160 -9.94 11.37 -10.37
C LEU A 160 -11.03 11.64 -11.41
N ASN A 161 -11.99 10.73 -11.51
CA ASN A 161 -13.06 10.81 -12.50
C ASN A 161 -14.41 10.41 -11.91
N TYR A 162 -15.40 11.29 -12.00
CA TYR A 162 -16.76 11.05 -11.51
C TYR A 162 -17.76 10.63 -12.58
N ILE A 163 -17.49 11.00 -13.84
CA ILE A 163 -18.47 10.89 -14.91
C ILE A 163 -18.36 9.59 -15.73
N GLY A 164 -17.28 8.84 -15.50
CA GLY A 164 -16.96 7.66 -16.31
C GLY A 164 -16.33 8.03 -17.67
N LYS A 165 -15.86 7.02 -18.39
CA LYS A 165 -15.22 7.21 -19.69
C LYS A 165 -15.31 5.94 -20.55
N LYS A 166 -15.41 6.09 -21.86
CA LYS A 166 -15.25 4.97 -22.81
C LYS A 166 -13.81 4.97 -23.32
N LEU A 167 -13.16 3.81 -23.27
CA LEU A 167 -11.78 3.64 -23.69
C LEU A 167 -11.68 2.49 -24.70
N ASN A 168 -11.05 2.75 -25.83
CA ASN A 168 -10.74 1.71 -26.81
C ASN A 168 -9.48 0.96 -26.35
N ILE A 169 -9.62 -0.32 -26.07
CA ILE A 169 -8.54 -1.19 -25.59
C ILE A 169 -8.29 -2.27 -26.63
N SER A 170 -7.01 -2.56 -26.91
CA SER A 170 -6.60 -3.66 -27.77
C SER A 170 -5.48 -4.46 -27.12
N TRP A 171 -5.46 -5.78 -27.37
CA TRP A 171 -4.45 -6.69 -26.85
C TRP A 171 -4.25 -7.86 -27.81
N THR A 172 -3.15 -8.57 -27.69
CA THR A 172 -2.97 -9.87 -28.34
C THR A 172 -3.50 -10.97 -27.39
N HIS A 173 -4.46 -11.75 -27.87
CA HIS A 173 -5.10 -12.78 -27.04
C HIS A 173 -4.27 -14.08 -27.02
N THR A 174 -4.69 -15.06 -26.19
CA THR A 174 -4.01 -16.34 -26.02
C THR A 174 -3.87 -17.16 -27.31
N ASP A 175 -4.78 -16.97 -28.26
CA ASP A 175 -4.75 -17.54 -29.61
C ASP A 175 -3.80 -16.81 -30.58
N GLY A 176 -3.11 -15.77 -30.14
CA GLY A 176 -2.24 -14.92 -30.95
C GLY A 176 -2.98 -13.87 -31.79
N ILE A 177 -4.31 -13.84 -31.74
CA ILE A 177 -5.13 -12.91 -32.51
C ILE A 177 -5.25 -11.58 -31.76
N LYS A 178 -5.09 -10.47 -32.50
CA LYS A 178 -5.32 -9.12 -31.96
C LYS A 178 -6.82 -8.89 -31.75
N LYS A 179 -7.20 -8.60 -30.52
CA LYS A 179 -8.59 -8.29 -30.13
C LYS A 179 -8.71 -6.88 -29.60
N SER A 180 -9.92 -6.35 -29.65
CA SER A 180 -10.24 -5.03 -29.12
C SER A 180 -11.62 -5.00 -28.48
N THR A 181 -11.81 -4.07 -27.57
CA THR A 181 -13.11 -3.80 -26.93
C THR A 181 -13.24 -2.34 -26.57
N VAL A 182 -14.48 -1.87 -26.41
CA VAL A 182 -14.76 -0.59 -25.78
C VAL A 182 -14.98 -0.84 -24.30
N TYR A 183 -13.99 -0.49 -23.49
CA TYR A 183 -14.07 -0.58 -22.05
C TYR A 183 -14.83 0.62 -21.48
N ASN A 184 -15.87 0.36 -20.71
CA ASN A 184 -16.65 1.41 -20.08
C ASN A 184 -16.20 1.57 -18.61
N VAL A 185 -15.50 2.65 -18.33
CA VAL A 185 -15.23 3.09 -16.96
C VAL A 185 -16.53 3.61 -16.37
N PRO A 186 -17.03 3.07 -15.23
CA PRO A 186 -18.29 3.51 -14.65
C PRO A 186 -18.20 4.91 -14.06
N ASN A 187 -19.32 5.60 -13.98
CA ASN A 187 -19.45 6.79 -13.15
C ASN A 187 -19.69 6.42 -11.67
N ASN A 188 -19.59 7.40 -10.78
CA ASN A 188 -19.74 7.15 -9.34
C ASN A 188 -21.11 6.57 -8.94
N ASN A 189 -22.19 6.93 -9.63
CA ASN A 189 -23.52 6.36 -9.32
C ASN A 189 -23.59 4.88 -9.68
N GLN A 190 -22.93 4.47 -10.76
CA GLN A 190 -22.87 3.06 -11.15
C GLN A 190 -22.02 2.23 -10.19
N CYS A 191 -21.03 2.82 -9.54
CA CYS A 191 -20.26 2.13 -8.49
C CYS A 191 -21.13 1.78 -7.28
N LYS A 192 -22.00 2.69 -6.86
CA LYS A 192 -22.93 2.50 -5.73
C LYS A 192 -23.99 1.42 -5.94
N ASN A 193 -24.27 1.03 -7.19
CA ASN A 193 -25.25 -0.02 -7.47
C ASN A 193 -24.76 -1.43 -7.10
N CYS A 194 -23.45 -1.59 -6.87
CA CYS A 194 -22.82 -2.89 -6.57
C CYS A 194 -22.14 -2.93 -5.19
N HIS A 195 -22.06 -1.80 -4.50
CA HIS A 195 -21.34 -1.65 -3.21
C HIS A 195 -22.17 -0.88 -2.21
#